data_81b92d3f64a98ffb6b3828a3a74d893f
#
_entry.id   81b92d3f64a98ffb6b3828a3a74d893f
#
_cell.length_a   1.000
_cell.length_b   1.000
_cell.length_c   1.000
_cell.angle_alpha   90.00
_cell.angle_beta   90.00
_cell.angle_gamma   90.00
#
_symmetry.space_group_name_H-M   'P 1'
#
loop_
_entity.id
_entity.type
_entity.pdbx_description
1 polymer ?
#
loop_
_entity_poly.entity_id
_entity_poly.type
_entity_poly.pdbx_seq_one_letter_code
_entity_poly.pdbx_strand_id
1 'polypeptide(L)'
;MSSESSSLQKPIKLKSKYSKSAQIEQLISEKENILKYKKLFWILIIFLIVLFTIAVLVLIILFFSDKRKYFINFNYKDYESYLISDKIKKDSGWFIMEEEAYFINGIIRKFKMKNYLEIGVASGGTSILILNAIQDIEDSVLVSLDLNENMFTDQINKTGYRVKEYFPELTNKWKLYTGDQPHKFLNKLNMKFDFLFLDTAHVAPGEIINFIEALPFLNDNAVVLVHDLLWHFYNINVFKNKFYTSTINLLPALYGDKILVKTYNDDMSNIGAVILYPNQEEHYLDYFLLLFNFWEYMPNDQHINDLRIFIKEYYKNEKYLTLFNSAVNFNNKSINIFKEQPNYDLNKTKEILLNLGKNNNNDKNV
;
A
#
# COMPACT_ATOMS: atom_id res chain seq x y z
N MET A 1 -95.46 50.63 9.88
CA MET A 1 -96.22 49.41 9.75
C MET A 1 -95.30 48.22 9.97
N SER A 2 -95.73 47.48 10.97
CA SER A 2 -95.52 46.12 11.36
C SER A 2 -94.04 45.63 11.56
N SER A 3 -93.64 45.49 12.74
CA SER A 3 -93.91 44.47 13.80
C SER A 3 -93.16 43.16 13.59
N GLU A 4 -92.51 42.82 14.69
CA GLU A 4 -92.39 41.46 15.23
C GLU A 4 -91.16 40.72 14.77
N SER A 5 -90.43 39.94 15.60
CA SER A 5 -90.59 39.56 17.02
C SER A 5 -89.27 38.90 17.47
N SER A 6 -88.99 39.20 18.72
CA SER A 6 -87.85 38.57 19.43
C SER A 6 -88.12 37.09 19.67
N SER A 7 -87.17 36.22 19.38
CA SER A 7 -87.13 34.89 19.96
C SER A 7 -85.82 34.68 20.78
N LEU A 8 -85.99 34.76 22.10
CA LEU A 8 -85.05 34.37 23.10
C LEU A 8 -84.75 32.89 22.97
N GLN A 9 -83.54 32.59 22.52
CA GLN A 9 -82.99 31.23 22.65
C GLN A 9 -82.53 30.97 24.13
N LYS A 10 -83.16 30.00 24.79
CA LYS A 10 -82.79 29.54 26.11
C LYS A 10 -81.39 28.84 26.05
N PRO A 11 -80.52 29.10 27.03
CA PRO A 11 -79.27 28.38 27.10
C PRO A 11 -79.46 26.87 27.37
N ILE A 12 -78.98 26.03 26.46
CA ILE A 12 -78.92 24.56 26.67
C ILE A 12 -77.90 24.31 27.76
N LYS A 13 -78.38 24.00 28.95
CA LYS A 13 -77.53 23.40 30.03
C LYS A 13 -77.14 21.99 29.65
N LEU A 14 -75.98 21.84 29.07
CA LEU A 14 -75.29 20.52 28.99
C LEU A 14 -75.04 20.05 30.43
N LYS A 15 -75.89 19.15 30.94
CA LYS A 15 -75.62 18.42 32.18
C LYS A 15 -74.41 17.55 31.94
N SER A 16 -73.32 17.80 32.67
CA SER A 16 -72.18 16.92 32.76
C SER A 16 -72.64 15.50 33.10
N LYS A 17 -72.48 14.60 32.15
CA LYS A 17 -73.04 13.23 32.16
C LYS A 17 -72.32 12.29 33.12
N TYR A 18 -71.29 12.76 33.83
CA TYR A 18 -70.48 11.93 34.74
C TYR A 18 -70.33 12.58 36.11
N SER A 19 -70.37 11.77 37.17
CA SER A 19 -70.03 12.20 38.52
C SER A 19 -68.52 12.58 38.57
N LYS A 20 -68.12 13.43 39.50
CA LYS A 20 -66.71 13.81 39.69
C LYS A 20 -65.79 12.59 39.90
N SER A 21 -66.25 11.51 40.51
CA SER A 21 -65.49 10.30 40.68
C SER A 21 -65.20 9.55 39.39
N ALA A 22 -66.18 9.49 38.47
CA ALA A 22 -65.99 8.86 37.17
C ALA A 22 -64.98 9.63 36.28
N GLN A 23 -64.96 10.95 36.41
CA GLN A 23 -63.93 11.77 35.68
C GLN A 23 -62.51 11.56 36.25
N ILE A 24 -62.38 11.38 37.59
CA ILE A 24 -61.09 11.08 38.22
C ILE A 24 -60.60 9.71 37.82
N GLU A 25 -61.45 8.68 37.82
CA GLU A 25 -61.08 7.32 37.38
C GLU A 25 -60.63 7.29 35.91
N GLN A 26 -61.29 8.03 35.02
CA GLN A 26 -60.92 8.15 33.64
C GLN A 26 -59.53 8.78 33.51
N LEU A 27 -59.25 9.88 34.26
CA LEU A 27 -57.96 10.57 34.25
C LEU A 27 -56.82 9.65 34.82
N ILE A 28 -57.12 8.82 35.84
CA ILE A 28 -56.15 7.88 36.37
C ILE A 28 -55.84 6.81 35.31
N SER A 29 -56.84 6.23 34.66
CA SER A 29 -56.69 5.23 33.61
C SER A 29 -55.91 5.80 32.41
N GLU A 30 -56.15 7.03 31.96
CA GLU A 30 -55.40 7.69 30.92
C GLU A 30 -53.93 7.89 31.32
N LYS A 31 -53.67 8.31 32.56
CA LYS A 31 -52.29 8.45 33.08
C LYS A 31 -51.55 7.11 33.12
N GLU A 32 -52.20 6.04 33.57
CA GLU A 32 -51.61 4.70 33.58
C GLU A 32 -51.29 4.20 32.16
N ASN A 33 -52.19 4.46 31.20
CA ASN A 33 -51.95 4.13 29.80
C ASN A 33 -50.76 4.91 29.23
N ILE A 34 -50.70 6.23 29.49
CA ILE A 34 -49.54 7.07 29.06
C ILE A 34 -48.23 6.53 29.67
N LEU A 35 -48.24 6.13 30.94
CA LEU A 35 -47.06 5.58 31.60
C LEU A 35 -46.63 4.25 30.99
N LYS A 36 -47.60 3.40 30.64
CA LYS A 36 -47.37 2.12 29.95
C LYS A 36 -46.77 2.32 28.57
N TYR A 37 -47.28 3.30 27.76
CA TYR A 37 -46.73 3.64 26.47
C TYR A 37 -45.33 4.25 26.59
N LYS A 38 -45.05 5.09 27.60
CA LYS A 38 -43.73 5.59 27.87
C LYS A 38 -42.72 4.48 28.17
N LYS A 39 -43.11 3.51 29.03
CA LYS A 39 -42.28 2.33 29.33
C LYS A 39 -42.01 1.51 28.07
N LEU A 40 -43.03 1.24 27.25
CA LEU A 40 -42.90 0.49 26.02
C LEU A 40 -41.98 1.22 25.03
N PHE A 41 -42.10 2.55 24.91
CA PHE A 41 -41.25 3.37 24.09
C PHE A 41 -39.77 3.31 24.49
N TRP A 42 -39.48 3.37 25.81
CA TRP A 42 -38.11 3.24 26.30
C TRP A 42 -37.53 1.83 26.08
N ILE A 43 -38.34 0.79 26.24
CA ILE A 43 -37.96 -0.58 25.93
C ILE A 43 -37.60 -0.71 24.44
N LEU A 44 -38.41 -0.12 23.56
CA LEU A 44 -38.13 -0.11 22.12
C LEU A 44 -36.82 0.63 21.76
N ILE A 45 -36.59 1.79 22.37
CA ILE A 45 -35.34 2.54 22.20
C ILE A 45 -34.13 1.71 22.65
N ILE A 46 -34.18 1.13 23.83
CA ILE A 46 -33.10 0.29 24.33
C ILE A 46 -32.84 -0.90 23.40
N PHE A 47 -33.89 -1.53 22.89
CA PHE A 47 -33.80 -2.63 21.96
C PHE A 47 -33.16 -2.21 20.65
N LEU A 48 -33.53 -1.04 20.10
CA LEU A 48 -32.89 -0.48 18.88
C LEU A 48 -31.41 -0.13 19.10
N ILE A 49 -31.06 0.42 20.27
CA ILE A 49 -29.66 0.70 20.61
C ILE A 49 -28.85 -0.60 20.68
N VAL A 50 -29.37 -1.64 21.30
CA VAL A 50 -28.73 -2.96 21.41
C VAL A 50 -28.53 -3.55 20.00
N LEU A 51 -29.55 -3.51 19.14
CA LEU A 51 -29.47 -4.02 17.78
C LEU A 51 -28.42 -3.23 16.97
N PHE A 52 -28.40 -1.90 17.10
CA PHE A 52 -27.41 -1.06 16.46
C PHE A 52 -25.97 -1.39 16.92
N THR A 53 -25.80 -1.58 18.24
CA THR A 53 -24.50 -1.96 18.82
C THR A 53 -24.04 -3.32 18.31
N ILE A 54 -24.95 -4.31 18.25
CA ILE A 54 -24.64 -5.63 17.66
C ILE A 54 -24.28 -5.51 16.18
N ALA A 55 -25.02 -4.72 15.39
CA ALA A 55 -24.72 -4.52 13.98
C ALA A 55 -23.35 -3.87 13.78
N VAL A 56 -22.99 -2.87 14.60
CA VAL A 56 -21.67 -2.24 14.58
C VAL A 56 -20.57 -3.26 14.96
N LEU A 57 -20.79 -4.07 16.01
CA LEU A 57 -19.84 -5.11 16.38
C LEU A 57 -19.67 -6.18 15.29
N VAL A 58 -20.74 -6.58 14.63
CA VAL A 58 -20.69 -7.52 13.50
C VAL A 58 -19.92 -6.90 12.33
N LEU A 59 -20.17 -5.62 12.01
CA LEU A 59 -19.42 -4.91 10.99
C LEU A 59 -17.93 -4.80 11.34
N ILE A 60 -17.60 -4.50 12.60
CA ILE A 60 -16.23 -4.48 13.09
C ILE A 60 -15.60 -5.88 12.97
N ILE A 61 -16.29 -6.93 13.40
CA ILE A 61 -15.81 -8.31 13.28
C ILE A 61 -15.64 -8.69 11.81
N LEU A 62 -16.57 -8.36 10.92
CA LEU A 62 -16.45 -8.62 9.49
C LEU A 62 -15.31 -7.83 8.86
N PHE A 63 -15.12 -6.57 9.25
CA PHE A 63 -14.01 -5.74 8.80
C PHE A 63 -12.67 -6.27 9.29
N PHE A 64 -12.57 -6.77 10.52
CA PHE A 64 -11.35 -7.36 11.08
C PHE A 64 -11.21 -8.87 10.84
N SER A 65 -12.27 -9.60 10.47
CA SER A 65 -12.22 -11.00 10.06
C SER A 65 -11.92 -11.20 8.58
N ASP A 66 -11.75 -10.09 7.84
CA ASP A 66 -11.14 -10.17 6.51
C ASP A 66 -9.87 -11.00 6.69
N LYS A 67 -9.79 -12.13 5.99
CA LYS A 67 -8.80 -13.22 6.15
C LYS A 67 -7.35 -12.78 5.88
N ARG A 68 -7.05 -11.50 5.97
CA ARG A 68 -5.71 -10.97 5.95
C ARG A 68 -5.01 -11.49 7.20
N LYS A 69 -4.31 -12.61 7.07
CA LYS A 69 -3.32 -13.00 8.07
C LYS A 69 -2.25 -11.93 8.07
N TYR A 70 -2.43 -10.92 8.92
CA TYR A 70 -1.46 -9.87 9.09
C TYR A 70 -0.23 -10.47 9.77
N PHE A 71 0.88 -10.46 9.05
CA PHE A 71 2.22 -10.69 9.55
C PHE A 71 2.53 -12.11 10.08
N ILE A 72 2.98 -12.95 9.18
CA ILE A 72 3.69 -14.17 9.56
C ILE A 72 5.13 -13.75 9.92
N ASN A 73 5.53 -13.97 11.18
CA ASN A 73 6.92 -13.78 11.60
C ASN A 73 7.79 -14.81 10.87
N PHE A 74 8.62 -14.36 9.94
CA PHE A 74 9.56 -15.18 9.21
C PHE A 74 10.95 -14.97 9.80
N ASN A 75 11.44 -15.95 10.55
CA ASN A 75 12.77 -15.91 11.14
C ASN A 75 13.64 -16.93 10.42
N TYR A 76 14.33 -16.49 9.38
CA TYR A 76 15.28 -17.32 8.64
C TYR A 76 16.66 -16.68 8.70
N LYS A 77 17.64 -17.42 9.25
CA LYS A 77 19.04 -17.02 9.23
C LYS A 77 19.77 -17.91 8.24
N ASP A 78 20.33 -17.27 7.22
CA ASP A 78 21.10 -17.95 6.19
C ASP A 78 22.55 -17.47 6.22
N TYR A 79 23.43 -18.34 6.69
CA TYR A 79 24.86 -18.02 6.81
C TYR A 79 25.51 -17.68 5.47
N GLU A 80 25.12 -18.32 4.38
CA GLU A 80 25.65 -17.99 3.04
C GLU A 80 25.27 -16.59 2.61
N SER A 81 24.04 -16.15 2.94
CA SER A 81 23.59 -14.77 2.71
C SER A 81 24.45 -13.76 3.45
N TYR A 82 24.90 -14.08 4.67
CA TYR A 82 25.82 -13.26 5.43
C TYR A 82 27.14 -13.05 4.69
N LEU A 83 27.78 -14.13 4.24
CA LEU A 83 29.08 -14.06 3.56
C LEU A 83 29.01 -13.23 2.28
N ILE A 84 27.93 -13.38 1.51
CA ILE A 84 27.72 -12.60 0.29
C ILE A 84 27.40 -11.15 0.59
N SER A 85 26.52 -10.90 1.56
CA SER A 85 26.19 -9.56 2.00
C SER A 85 27.43 -8.80 2.49
N ASP A 86 28.31 -9.45 3.28
CA ASP A 86 29.55 -8.84 3.74
C ASP A 86 30.52 -8.53 2.59
N LYS A 87 30.63 -9.42 1.60
CA LYS A 87 31.44 -9.16 0.40
C LYS A 87 30.90 -7.98 -0.42
N ILE A 88 29.58 -7.94 -0.66
CA ILE A 88 28.95 -6.84 -1.37
C ILE A 88 29.15 -5.53 -0.60
N LYS A 89 28.97 -5.54 0.71
CA LYS A 89 29.12 -4.40 1.59
C LYS A 89 30.54 -3.80 1.55
N LYS A 90 31.56 -4.62 1.50
CA LYS A 90 32.97 -4.17 1.42
C LYS A 90 33.26 -3.38 0.14
N ASP A 91 32.58 -3.72 -0.94
CA ASP A 91 32.90 -3.20 -2.25
C ASP A 91 32.03 -2.03 -2.72
N SER A 92 30.91 -1.69 -2.02
CA SER A 92 29.91 -0.79 -2.62
C SER A 92 29.51 0.47 -1.88
N GLY A 93 29.50 0.49 -0.60
CA GLY A 93 28.84 1.60 0.11
C GLY A 93 27.30 1.65 0.00
N TRP A 94 26.69 0.94 -0.94
CA TRP A 94 25.23 0.72 -1.06
C TRP A 94 24.95 -0.76 -0.88
N PHE A 95 24.17 -1.12 0.12
CA PHE A 95 23.88 -2.51 0.42
C PHE A 95 22.56 -2.64 1.18
N ILE A 96 21.97 -3.77 0.97
CA ILE A 96 20.89 -4.29 1.80
C ILE A 96 21.45 -4.59 3.20
N MET A 97 20.70 -4.27 4.24
CA MET A 97 21.07 -4.64 5.61
C MET A 97 21.14 -6.16 5.74
N GLU A 98 21.88 -6.63 6.73
CA GLU A 98 22.11 -8.07 6.94
C GLU A 98 20.80 -8.84 7.10
N GLU A 99 19.88 -8.32 7.90
CA GLU A 99 18.57 -8.94 8.13
C GLU A 99 17.72 -8.99 6.88
N GLU A 100 17.81 -7.97 6.02
CA GLU A 100 17.12 -7.92 4.73
C GLU A 100 17.68 -8.96 3.75
N ALA A 101 19.01 -9.11 3.71
CA ALA A 101 19.65 -10.14 2.91
C ALA A 101 19.22 -11.55 3.33
N TYR A 102 19.17 -11.81 4.64
CA TYR A 102 18.66 -13.08 5.18
C TYR A 102 17.21 -13.32 4.80
N PHE A 103 16.40 -12.26 4.85
CA PHE A 103 15.00 -12.37 4.53
C PHE A 103 14.78 -12.68 3.04
N ILE A 104 15.45 -11.98 2.13
CA ILE A 104 15.36 -12.22 0.67
C ILE A 104 15.74 -13.66 0.36
N ASN A 105 16.91 -14.11 0.82
CA ASN A 105 17.38 -15.46 0.55
C ASN A 105 16.52 -16.52 1.23
N GLY A 106 16.06 -16.26 2.45
CA GLY A 106 15.14 -17.14 3.17
C GLY A 106 13.83 -17.37 2.42
N ILE A 107 13.24 -16.31 1.87
CA ILE A 107 12.03 -16.39 1.02
C ILE A 107 12.32 -17.23 -0.23
N ILE A 108 13.39 -16.91 -0.96
CA ILE A 108 13.73 -17.60 -2.20
C ILE A 108 13.96 -19.10 -1.96
N ARG A 109 14.77 -19.46 -0.96
CA ARG A 109 15.08 -20.86 -0.64
C ARG A 109 13.88 -21.63 -0.10
N LYS A 110 12.97 -20.96 0.60
CA LYS A 110 11.73 -21.59 1.09
C LYS A 110 10.77 -21.94 -0.04
N PHE A 111 10.54 -21.00 -0.95
CA PHE A 111 9.51 -21.14 -1.99
C PHE A 111 10.05 -21.75 -3.29
N LYS A 112 11.35 -21.69 -3.56
CA LYS A 112 12.03 -22.31 -4.71
C LYS A 112 11.32 -22.03 -6.04
N MET A 113 11.02 -20.78 -6.27
CA MET A 113 10.36 -20.30 -7.48
C MET A 113 11.28 -20.41 -8.70
N LYS A 114 10.76 -20.19 -9.90
CA LYS A 114 11.57 -20.28 -11.14
C LYS A 114 11.82 -18.93 -11.78
N ASN A 115 10.79 -18.12 -11.91
CA ASN A 115 10.86 -16.86 -12.63
C ASN A 115 10.87 -15.68 -11.65
N TYR A 116 12.01 -15.02 -11.55
CA TYR A 116 12.22 -13.89 -10.65
C TYR A 116 12.25 -12.59 -11.45
N LEU A 117 11.53 -11.58 -10.96
CA LEU A 117 11.54 -10.22 -11.48
C LEU A 117 12.08 -9.28 -10.41
N GLU A 118 13.04 -8.45 -10.77
CA GLU A 118 13.55 -7.35 -9.98
C GLU A 118 13.31 -6.04 -10.73
N ILE A 119 12.73 -5.04 -10.07
CA ILE A 119 12.57 -3.70 -10.61
C ILE A 119 13.29 -2.73 -9.68
N GLY A 120 14.32 -2.07 -10.23
CA GLY A 120 15.32 -1.30 -9.50
C GLY A 120 16.55 -2.14 -9.21
N VAL A 121 17.66 -1.83 -9.87
CA VAL A 121 18.89 -2.63 -9.87
C VAL A 121 20.06 -1.87 -9.27
N ALA A 122 20.17 -0.58 -9.59
CA ALA A 122 21.30 0.25 -9.19
C ALA A 122 22.65 -0.42 -9.51
N SER A 123 23.51 -0.68 -8.51
CA SER A 123 24.79 -1.36 -8.72
C SER A 123 24.67 -2.88 -8.96
N GLY A 124 23.53 -3.49 -8.61
CA GLY A 124 23.31 -4.93 -8.72
C GLY A 124 23.54 -5.71 -7.42
N GLY A 125 23.58 -5.04 -6.27
CA GLY A 125 23.78 -5.70 -4.98
C GLY A 125 22.70 -6.72 -4.66
N THR A 126 21.42 -6.35 -4.78
CA THR A 126 20.28 -7.25 -4.60
C THR A 126 20.23 -8.33 -5.67
N SER A 127 20.53 -7.97 -6.92
CA SER A 127 20.63 -8.96 -8.00
C SER A 127 21.60 -10.09 -7.65
N ILE A 128 22.76 -9.79 -7.05
CA ILE A 128 23.74 -10.79 -6.61
C ILE A 128 23.14 -11.71 -5.54
N LEU A 129 22.44 -11.14 -4.54
CA LEU A 129 21.78 -11.93 -3.49
C LEU A 129 20.76 -12.91 -4.08
N ILE A 130 19.89 -12.42 -4.95
CA ILE A 130 18.86 -13.24 -5.60
C ILE A 130 19.52 -14.32 -6.45
N LEU A 131 20.48 -13.95 -7.31
CA LEU A 131 21.20 -14.87 -8.19
C LEU A 131 21.91 -15.97 -7.42
N ASN A 132 22.59 -15.62 -6.31
CA ASN A 132 23.22 -16.62 -5.46
C ASN A 132 22.19 -17.58 -4.85
N ALA A 133 21.04 -17.07 -4.40
CA ALA A 133 20.00 -17.90 -3.77
C ALA A 133 19.34 -18.87 -4.77
N ILE A 134 19.34 -18.53 -6.07
CA ILE A 134 18.70 -19.36 -7.12
C ILE A 134 19.68 -20.27 -7.88
N GLN A 135 20.97 -20.26 -7.54
CA GLN A 135 21.99 -21.05 -8.25
C GLN A 135 21.61 -22.53 -8.39
N ASP A 136 21.16 -23.12 -7.30
CA ASP A 136 20.83 -24.54 -7.22
C ASP A 136 19.36 -24.84 -7.61
N ILE A 137 18.60 -23.84 -8.01
CA ILE A 137 17.23 -24.03 -8.48
C ILE A 137 17.25 -24.23 -10.00
N GLU A 138 16.92 -25.43 -10.43
CA GLU A 138 16.90 -25.79 -11.86
C GLU A 138 15.90 -24.91 -12.62
N ASP A 139 16.27 -24.54 -13.87
CA ASP A 139 15.46 -23.69 -14.76
C ASP A 139 15.06 -22.31 -14.16
N SER A 140 15.74 -21.86 -13.11
CA SER A 140 15.48 -20.54 -12.57
C SER A 140 16.17 -19.43 -13.37
N VAL A 141 15.53 -18.27 -13.41
CA VAL A 141 16.06 -17.07 -14.06
C VAL A 141 15.65 -15.82 -13.30
N LEU A 142 16.59 -14.88 -13.16
CA LEU A 142 16.34 -13.53 -12.70
C LEU A 142 16.27 -12.59 -13.91
N VAL A 143 15.17 -11.88 -14.05
CA VAL A 143 15.00 -10.73 -14.95
C VAL A 143 15.06 -9.47 -14.11
N SER A 144 16.02 -8.61 -14.38
CA SER A 144 16.20 -7.34 -13.68
C SER A 144 15.95 -6.18 -14.63
N LEU A 145 15.12 -5.23 -14.19
CA LEU A 145 14.72 -4.04 -14.95
C LEU A 145 15.16 -2.78 -14.22
N ASP A 146 15.73 -1.83 -14.93
CA ASP A 146 16.05 -0.51 -14.40
C ASP A 146 15.80 0.58 -15.45
N LEU A 147 15.26 1.71 -15.00
CA LEU A 147 15.03 2.88 -15.84
C LEU A 147 16.35 3.47 -16.38
N ASN A 148 17.43 3.34 -15.61
CA ASN A 148 18.70 3.97 -15.91
C ASN A 148 19.68 2.96 -16.54
N GLU A 149 20.33 3.35 -17.63
CA GLU A 149 21.42 2.57 -18.22
C GLU A 149 22.70 2.65 -17.40
N ASN A 150 22.93 3.80 -16.75
CA ASN A 150 24.06 4.03 -15.88
C ASN A 150 23.59 4.16 -14.44
N MET A 151 24.47 3.84 -13.51
CA MET A 151 24.17 3.98 -12.10
C MET A 151 23.78 5.42 -11.75
N PHE A 152 22.68 5.59 -11.03
CA PHE A 152 22.09 6.92 -10.76
C PHE A 152 22.98 7.83 -9.92
N THR A 153 23.94 7.27 -9.15
CA THR A 153 24.81 8.03 -8.25
C THR A 153 26.06 8.55 -8.90
N ASP A 154 26.68 7.83 -9.84
CA ASP A 154 27.96 8.21 -10.42
C ASP A 154 27.96 8.41 -11.95
N GLN A 155 26.94 7.92 -12.64
CA GLN A 155 26.77 8.01 -14.10
C GLN A 155 27.94 7.40 -14.93
N ILE A 156 28.95 6.82 -14.28
CA ILE A 156 30.14 6.23 -14.90
C ILE A 156 29.93 4.73 -15.10
N ASN A 157 29.53 4.07 -14.02
CA ASN A 157 29.29 2.65 -14.02
C ASN A 157 27.94 2.33 -14.65
N LYS A 158 27.86 1.21 -15.35
CA LYS A 158 26.60 0.72 -15.88
C LYS A 158 25.73 0.15 -14.75
N THR A 159 24.42 0.28 -14.87
CA THR A 159 23.48 -0.40 -13.98
C THR A 159 23.81 -1.88 -13.90
N GLY A 160 23.83 -2.45 -12.70
CA GLY A 160 24.13 -3.85 -12.46
C GLY A 160 25.60 -4.25 -12.66
N TYR A 161 26.54 -3.30 -12.76
CA TYR A 161 27.95 -3.56 -13.08
C TYR A 161 28.60 -4.57 -12.13
N ARG A 162 28.21 -4.58 -10.84
CA ARG A 162 28.81 -5.43 -9.84
C ARG A 162 28.58 -6.92 -10.08
N VAL A 163 27.43 -7.30 -10.64
CA VAL A 163 27.17 -8.69 -11.00
C VAL A 163 28.22 -9.17 -11.98
N LYS A 164 28.53 -8.36 -13.00
CA LYS A 164 29.51 -8.74 -14.03
C LYS A 164 30.95 -8.68 -13.56
N GLU A 165 31.29 -7.72 -12.70
CA GLU A 165 32.67 -7.51 -12.24
C GLU A 165 33.07 -8.44 -11.10
N TYR A 166 32.18 -8.66 -10.15
CA TYR A 166 32.52 -9.41 -8.92
C TYR A 166 31.94 -10.81 -8.85
N PHE A 167 30.91 -11.11 -9.66
CA PHE A 167 30.21 -12.40 -9.66
C PHE A 167 29.84 -12.86 -11.07
N PRO A 168 30.81 -12.89 -12.00
CA PRO A 168 30.55 -13.21 -13.42
C PRO A 168 29.93 -14.61 -13.60
N GLU A 169 30.19 -15.54 -12.68
CA GLU A 169 29.64 -16.90 -12.68
C GLU A 169 28.12 -16.94 -12.50
N LEU A 170 27.53 -15.89 -11.91
CA LEU A 170 26.09 -15.80 -11.71
C LEU A 170 25.32 -15.31 -12.94
N THR A 171 26.02 -14.78 -13.95
CA THR A 171 25.40 -14.12 -15.11
C THR A 171 24.62 -15.08 -16.02
N ASN A 172 24.86 -16.38 -15.94
CA ASN A 172 24.16 -17.40 -16.74
C ASN A 172 22.65 -17.48 -16.46
N LYS A 173 22.22 -17.08 -15.26
CA LYS A 173 20.81 -17.04 -14.85
C LYS A 173 20.25 -15.62 -14.82
N TRP A 174 20.97 -14.64 -15.36
CA TRP A 174 20.60 -13.24 -15.27
C TRP A 174 20.30 -12.61 -16.63
N LYS A 175 19.17 -11.89 -16.69
CA LYS A 175 18.78 -11.06 -17.84
C LYS A 175 18.53 -9.65 -17.35
N LEU A 176 19.40 -8.71 -17.75
CA LEU A 176 19.29 -7.30 -17.38
C LEU A 176 18.78 -6.48 -18.58
N TYR A 177 17.77 -5.65 -18.32
CA TYR A 177 17.21 -4.69 -19.26
C TYR A 177 17.20 -3.31 -18.60
N THR A 178 17.73 -2.30 -19.30
CA THR A 178 17.91 -0.93 -18.79
C THR A 178 17.50 0.11 -19.80
N GLY A 179 17.20 1.32 -19.33
CA GLY A 179 16.98 2.49 -20.17
C GLY A 179 15.54 2.73 -20.58
N ASP A 180 14.56 1.97 -20.06
CA ASP A 180 13.15 2.19 -20.34
C ASP A 180 12.27 1.72 -19.15
N GLN A 181 10.97 1.99 -19.27
CA GLN A 181 9.98 1.63 -18.26
C GLN A 181 9.73 0.10 -18.22
N PRO A 182 9.39 -0.46 -17.04
CA PRO A 182 9.18 -1.90 -16.86
C PRO A 182 8.22 -2.51 -17.89
N HIS A 183 7.07 -1.90 -18.13
CA HIS A 183 6.07 -2.46 -19.04
C HIS A 183 6.59 -2.66 -20.47
N LYS A 184 7.55 -1.83 -20.94
CA LYS A 184 8.11 -1.95 -22.30
C LYS A 184 8.99 -3.18 -22.48
N PHE A 185 9.60 -3.63 -21.39
CA PHE A 185 10.36 -4.89 -21.38
C PHE A 185 9.44 -6.08 -21.13
N LEU A 186 8.54 -5.98 -20.15
CA LEU A 186 7.64 -7.07 -19.76
C LEU A 186 6.75 -7.54 -20.91
N ASN A 187 6.23 -6.61 -21.73
CA ASN A 187 5.44 -6.92 -22.92
C ASN A 187 6.19 -7.80 -23.94
N LYS A 188 7.51 -7.73 -23.96
CA LYS A 188 8.35 -8.47 -24.94
C LYS A 188 8.81 -9.83 -24.42
N LEU A 189 8.79 -10.03 -23.10
CA LEU A 189 9.36 -11.23 -22.49
C LEU A 189 8.48 -12.47 -22.63
N ASN A 190 7.19 -12.30 -22.84
CA ASN A 190 6.20 -13.38 -22.97
C ASN A 190 6.34 -14.46 -21.89
N MET A 191 6.55 -14.03 -20.63
CA MET A 191 6.69 -14.90 -19.47
C MET A 191 5.94 -14.34 -18.26
N LYS A 192 5.65 -15.21 -17.31
CA LYS A 192 5.04 -14.88 -16.03
C LYS A 192 6.08 -15.09 -14.92
N PHE A 193 5.93 -14.31 -13.85
CA PHE A 193 6.86 -14.31 -12.73
C PHE A 193 6.21 -14.84 -11.45
N ASP A 194 7.00 -15.61 -10.69
CA ASP A 194 6.59 -16.17 -9.40
C ASP A 194 7.05 -15.29 -8.24
N PHE A 195 7.98 -14.38 -8.52
CA PHE A 195 8.60 -13.50 -7.55
C PHE A 195 8.80 -12.12 -8.16
N LEU A 196 8.52 -11.08 -7.35
CA LEU A 196 8.77 -9.68 -7.68
C LEU A 196 9.50 -9.03 -6.51
N PHE A 197 10.63 -8.39 -6.80
CA PHE A 197 11.33 -7.49 -5.90
C PHE A 197 11.19 -6.06 -6.39
N LEU A 198 10.65 -5.17 -5.53
CA LEU A 198 10.44 -3.75 -5.82
C LEU A 198 11.36 -2.90 -4.94
N ASP A 199 12.27 -2.16 -5.57
CA ASP A 199 13.26 -1.30 -4.91
C ASP A 199 13.65 -0.14 -5.84
N THR A 200 12.77 0.84 -6.02
CA THR A 200 12.95 1.87 -7.06
C THR A 200 13.07 3.28 -6.53
N ALA A 201 11.98 4.04 -6.50
CA ALA A 201 12.01 5.47 -6.17
C ALA A 201 11.80 5.76 -4.68
N HIS A 202 11.27 4.81 -3.92
CA HIS A 202 10.90 4.88 -2.49
C HIS A 202 9.85 5.95 -2.16
N VAL A 203 9.29 6.58 -3.19
CA VAL A 203 8.30 7.66 -3.09
C VAL A 203 7.19 7.47 -4.11
N ALA A 204 5.99 7.94 -3.77
CA ALA A 204 4.87 7.88 -4.69
C ALA A 204 5.12 8.79 -5.92
N PRO A 205 4.77 8.34 -7.13
CA PRO A 205 4.03 7.11 -7.44
C PRO A 205 4.91 5.88 -7.78
N GLY A 206 6.23 5.95 -7.62
CA GLY A 206 7.21 5.00 -8.13
C GLY A 206 6.81 3.53 -8.03
N GLU A 207 6.99 2.90 -6.86
CA GLU A 207 6.71 1.46 -6.68
C GLU A 207 5.25 1.10 -6.93
N ILE A 208 4.31 2.04 -6.72
CA ILE A 208 2.88 1.80 -7.00
C ILE A 208 2.68 1.61 -8.50
N ILE A 209 3.26 2.49 -9.32
CA ILE A 209 3.22 2.36 -10.79
C ILE A 209 3.94 1.08 -11.21
N ASN A 210 5.14 0.83 -10.69
CA ASN A 210 5.91 -0.37 -11.05
C ASN A 210 5.18 -1.67 -10.66
N PHE A 211 4.48 -1.68 -9.52
CA PHE A 211 3.63 -2.81 -9.17
C PHE A 211 2.46 -2.98 -10.16
N ILE A 212 1.78 -1.89 -10.54
CA ILE A 212 0.70 -1.93 -11.54
C ILE A 212 1.24 -2.42 -12.90
N GLU A 213 2.45 -2.01 -13.30
CA GLU A 213 3.10 -2.51 -14.52
C GLU A 213 3.44 -4.00 -14.46
N ALA A 214 3.89 -4.49 -13.30
CA ALA A 214 4.27 -5.89 -13.12
C ALA A 214 3.09 -6.84 -12.93
N LEU A 215 2.01 -6.39 -12.30
CA LEU A 215 0.90 -7.22 -11.84
C LEU A 215 0.29 -8.12 -12.94
N PRO A 216 0.06 -7.67 -14.18
CA PRO A 216 -0.43 -8.54 -15.25
C PRO A 216 0.51 -9.69 -15.62
N PHE A 217 1.78 -9.62 -15.23
CA PHE A 217 2.82 -10.61 -15.52
C PHE A 217 3.16 -11.50 -14.31
N LEU A 218 2.47 -11.33 -13.19
CA LEU A 218 2.64 -12.21 -12.04
C LEU A 218 1.76 -13.45 -12.16
N ASN A 219 2.26 -14.57 -11.64
CA ASN A 219 1.49 -15.78 -11.45
C ASN A 219 0.60 -15.66 -10.20
N ASP A 220 -0.42 -16.51 -10.11
CA ASP A 220 -1.14 -16.73 -8.87
C ASP A 220 -0.16 -17.22 -7.79
N ASN A 221 -0.34 -16.75 -6.57
CA ASN A 221 0.55 -17.01 -5.44
C ASN A 221 1.99 -16.48 -5.61
N ALA A 222 2.22 -15.54 -6.53
CA ALA A 222 3.51 -14.87 -6.65
C ALA A 222 3.88 -14.18 -5.32
N VAL A 223 5.17 -14.15 -5.02
CA VAL A 223 5.70 -13.47 -3.85
C VAL A 223 6.21 -12.10 -4.24
N VAL A 224 5.65 -11.06 -3.65
CA VAL A 224 6.06 -9.67 -3.87
C VAL A 224 6.83 -9.18 -2.66
N LEU A 225 8.09 -8.82 -2.83
CA LEU A 225 8.91 -8.12 -1.84
C LEU A 225 8.94 -6.63 -2.14
N VAL A 226 8.74 -5.83 -1.10
CA VAL A 226 8.84 -4.37 -1.15
C VAL A 226 9.92 -3.93 -0.18
N HIS A 227 10.91 -3.22 -0.70
CA HIS A 227 12.01 -2.66 0.07
C HIS A 227 11.73 -1.22 0.50
N ASP A 228 12.57 -0.69 1.38
CA ASP A 228 12.53 0.68 1.92
C ASP A 228 11.17 1.11 2.50
N LEU A 229 10.52 0.17 3.22
CA LEU A 229 9.27 0.44 3.94
C LEU A 229 9.43 1.54 5.00
N LEU A 230 10.63 1.70 5.55
CA LEU A 230 10.95 2.71 6.56
C LEU A 230 11.45 4.03 5.96
N TRP A 231 11.54 4.16 4.64
CA TRP A 231 12.02 5.38 3.98
C TRP A 231 11.27 6.62 4.43
N HIS A 232 9.99 6.49 4.70
CA HIS A 232 9.17 7.55 5.28
C HIS A 232 9.74 8.06 6.63
N PHE A 233 10.12 7.16 7.54
CA PHE A 233 10.70 7.54 8.84
C PHE A 233 12.07 8.19 8.68
N TYR A 234 12.90 7.69 7.78
CA TYR A 234 14.18 8.30 7.47
C TYR A 234 13.99 9.73 6.95
N ASN A 235 13.06 9.94 6.05
CA ASN A 235 12.79 11.27 5.50
C ASN A 235 12.28 12.26 6.55
N ILE A 236 11.35 11.87 7.40
CA ILE A 236 10.84 12.74 8.47
C ILE A 236 11.92 13.05 9.49
N ASN A 237 12.65 12.04 9.94
CA ASN A 237 13.59 12.18 11.06
C ASN A 237 14.95 12.72 10.62
N VAL A 238 15.49 12.25 9.49
CA VAL A 238 16.83 12.58 9.02
C VAL A 238 16.81 13.83 8.13
N PHE A 239 15.90 13.87 7.16
CA PHE A 239 15.87 14.97 6.18
C PHE A 239 14.95 16.12 6.59
N LYS A 240 14.18 15.97 7.69
CA LYS A 240 13.24 16.98 8.19
C LYS A 240 12.18 17.39 7.16
N ASN A 241 11.90 16.52 6.20
CA ASN A 241 10.88 16.76 5.21
C ASN A 241 9.49 16.58 5.83
N LYS A 242 8.65 17.62 5.78
CA LYS A 242 7.32 17.61 6.41
C LYS A 242 6.24 17.00 5.51
N PHE A 243 6.48 16.98 4.20
CA PHE A 243 5.52 16.53 3.20
C PHE A 243 6.15 15.37 2.43
N TYR A 244 5.99 14.19 2.96
CA TYR A 244 6.59 13.02 2.38
C TYR A 244 5.57 11.91 2.22
N THR A 245 5.46 11.40 1.01
CA THR A 245 4.62 10.26 0.68
C THR A 245 5.50 9.07 0.34
N SER A 246 5.38 8.02 1.09
CA SER A 246 6.17 6.82 0.89
C SER A 246 5.32 5.69 0.34
N THR A 247 5.99 4.71 -0.21
CA THR A 247 5.39 3.48 -0.72
C THR A 247 5.02 2.48 0.37
N ILE A 248 5.22 2.83 1.65
CA ILE A 248 4.82 1.99 2.78
C ILE A 248 3.37 1.49 2.67
N ASN A 249 2.49 2.27 2.03
CA ASN A 249 1.09 1.90 1.83
C ASN A 249 0.90 0.76 0.83
N LEU A 250 1.88 0.48 -0.02
CA LEU A 250 1.78 -0.60 -1.00
C LEU A 250 1.70 -1.95 -0.30
N LEU A 251 2.62 -2.27 0.60
CA LEU A 251 2.66 -3.57 1.26
C LEU A 251 1.35 -3.96 1.96
N PRO A 252 0.74 -3.11 2.82
CA PRO A 252 -0.53 -3.44 3.46
C PRO A 252 -1.70 -3.54 2.48
N ALA A 253 -1.67 -2.82 1.37
CA ALA A 253 -2.74 -2.82 0.38
C ALA A 253 -2.75 -4.08 -0.50
N LEU A 254 -1.61 -4.74 -0.70
CA LEU A 254 -1.55 -5.96 -1.50
C LEU A 254 -2.42 -7.06 -0.90
N TYR A 255 -3.21 -7.72 -1.73
CA TYR A 255 -4.10 -8.80 -1.29
C TYR A 255 -3.34 -10.14 -1.25
N GLY A 256 -3.04 -10.59 -0.04
CA GLY A 256 -2.22 -11.78 0.19
C GLY A 256 -1.75 -11.92 1.64
N ASP A 257 -1.03 -13.00 1.94
CA ASP A 257 -0.40 -13.24 3.23
C ASP A 257 0.86 -12.38 3.37
N LYS A 258 0.90 -11.50 4.38
CA LYS A 258 2.04 -10.62 4.65
C LYS A 258 3.07 -11.32 5.53
N ILE A 259 4.33 -11.13 5.16
CA ILE A 259 5.47 -11.66 5.88
C ILE A 259 6.42 -10.50 6.18
N LEU A 260 6.77 -10.28 7.45
CA LEU A 260 7.77 -9.32 7.87
C LEU A 260 8.96 -10.02 8.51
N VAL A 261 10.13 -9.44 8.34
CA VAL A 261 11.30 -9.88 9.07
C VAL A 261 11.23 -9.38 10.52
N LYS A 262 11.56 -10.25 11.47
CA LYS A 262 11.74 -9.83 12.85
C LYS A 262 13.15 -9.27 13.00
N THR A 263 13.26 -7.98 13.32
CA THR A 263 14.54 -7.33 13.61
C THR A 263 15.03 -7.66 15.03
N TYR A 264 16.33 -7.47 15.28
CA TYR A 264 16.92 -7.78 16.59
C TYR A 264 16.38 -6.90 17.72
N ASN A 265 15.97 -5.68 17.40
CA ASN A 265 15.55 -4.68 18.39
C ASN A 265 14.03 -4.52 18.47
N ASP A 266 13.24 -5.47 17.91
CA ASP A 266 11.79 -5.36 17.74
C ASP A 266 11.35 -4.09 16.96
N ASP A 267 12.28 -3.47 16.23
CA ASP A 267 12.00 -2.33 15.36
C ASP A 267 11.20 -2.74 14.12
N MET A 268 10.63 -1.77 13.45
CA MET A 268 9.91 -2.02 12.21
C MET A 268 10.87 -2.53 11.13
N SER A 269 10.42 -3.52 10.36
CA SER A 269 11.19 -4.04 9.23
C SER A 269 11.19 -3.04 8.07
N ASN A 270 12.36 -2.83 7.46
CA ASN A 270 12.52 -2.03 6.25
C ASN A 270 12.17 -2.79 4.96
N ILE A 271 11.93 -4.08 5.07
CA ILE A 271 11.53 -4.97 3.97
C ILE A 271 10.35 -5.83 4.40
N GLY A 272 9.46 -6.11 3.48
CA GLY A 272 8.35 -7.03 3.69
C GLY A 272 7.98 -7.78 2.42
N ALA A 273 7.30 -8.89 2.59
CA ALA A 273 6.79 -9.69 1.49
C ALA A 273 5.30 -9.94 1.59
N VAL A 274 4.67 -10.17 0.44
CA VAL A 274 3.28 -10.62 0.35
C VAL A 274 3.24 -11.83 -0.57
N ILE A 275 2.64 -12.92 -0.12
CA ILE A 275 2.25 -14.02 -0.99
C ILE A 275 0.87 -13.67 -1.52
N LEU A 276 0.79 -13.28 -2.79
CA LEU A 276 -0.46 -12.87 -3.39
C LEU A 276 -1.47 -14.02 -3.41
N TYR A 277 -2.73 -13.75 -3.08
CA TYR A 277 -3.79 -14.72 -3.29
C TYR A 277 -4.14 -14.81 -4.78
N PRO A 278 -4.75 -15.90 -5.23
CA PRO A 278 -5.34 -15.99 -6.58
C PRO A 278 -6.38 -14.89 -6.83
N ASN A 279 -6.70 -14.64 -8.10
CA ASN A 279 -7.75 -13.70 -8.52
C ASN A 279 -7.46 -12.23 -8.15
N GLN A 280 -6.23 -11.78 -8.30
CA GLN A 280 -5.84 -10.39 -8.04
C GLN A 280 -6.68 -9.35 -8.79
N GLU A 281 -7.35 -9.76 -9.87
CA GLU A 281 -8.25 -8.88 -10.66
C GLU A 281 -9.39 -8.28 -9.82
N GLU A 282 -9.85 -8.97 -8.80
CA GLU A 282 -10.89 -8.49 -7.88
C GLU A 282 -10.42 -7.31 -7.04
N HIS A 283 -9.09 -7.14 -6.89
CA HIS A 283 -8.43 -6.12 -6.06
C HIS A 283 -7.77 -5.00 -6.87
N TYR A 284 -7.88 -5.01 -8.19
CA TYR A 284 -7.32 -3.95 -9.03
C TYR A 284 -7.79 -2.55 -8.62
N LEU A 285 -9.05 -2.43 -8.17
CA LEU A 285 -9.56 -1.15 -7.69
C LEU A 285 -8.72 -0.60 -6.52
N ASP A 286 -8.41 -1.44 -5.55
CA ASP A 286 -7.66 -1.05 -4.36
C ASP A 286 -6.24 -0.59 -4.74
N TYR A 287 -5.61 -1.25 -5.71
CA TYR A 287 -4.28 -0.88 -6.21
C TYR A 287 -4.29 0.44 -6.97
N PHE A 288 -5.29 0.66 -7.80
CA PHE A 288 -5.43 1.94 -8.51
C PHE A 288 -5.79 3.10 -7.58
N LEU A 289 -6.46 2.85 -6.46
CA LEU A 289 -6.74 3.88 -5.45
C LEU A 289 -5.47 4.36 -4.74
N LEU A 290 -4.41 3.55 -4.67
CA LEU A 290 -3.11 3.99 -4.13
C LEU A 290 -2.49 5.13 -4.96
N LEU A 291 -2.82 5.26 -6.23
CA LEU A 291 -2.36 6.36 -7.09
C LEU A 291 -2.89 7.74 -6.64
N PHE A 292 -3.90 7.78 -5.76
CA PHE A 292 -4.39 9.03 -5.17
C PHE A 292 -3.59 9.48 -3.94
N ASN A 293 -2.54 8.75 -3.53
CA ASN A 293 -1.51 9.30 -2.67
C ASN A 293 -0.88 10.52 -3.35
N PHE A 294 -0.42 11.47 -2.56
CA PHE A 294 0.30 12.62 -3.12
C PHE A 294 1.61 12.17 -3.78
N TRP A 295 1.80 12.58 -5.03
CA TRP A 295 3.00 12.25 -5.77
C TRP A 295 4.11 13.25 -5.45
N GLU A 296 5.28 12.77 -5.16
CA GLU A 296 6.46 13.62 -4.96
C GLU A 296 7.10 14.06 -6.27
N TYR A 297 6.86 13.33 -7.34
CA TYR A 297 7.26 13.70 -8.68
C TYR A 297 6.19 13.33 -9.69
N MET A 298 6.16 14.07 -10.80
CA MET A 298 5.35 13.69 -11.96
C MET A 298 6.21 12.89 -12.93
N PRO A 299 5.80 11.66 -13.30
CA PRO A 299 6.37 11.02 -14.48
C PRO A 299 6.24 11.94 -15.71
N ASN A 300 7.17 11.86 -16.64
CA ASN A 300 7.09 12.68 -17.85
C ASN A 300 5.86 12.29 -18.70
N ASP A 301 5.45 13.19 -19.60
CA ASP A 301 4.24 13.01 -20.41
C ASP A 301 4.30 11.76 -21.29
N GLN A 302 5.48 11.39 -21.79
CA GLN A 302 5.65 10.18 -22.57
C GLN A 302 5.37 8.94 -21.73
N HIS A 303 5.93 8.86 -20.52
CA HIS A 303 5.68 7.76 -19.60
C HIS A 303 4.19 7.66 -19.23
N ILE A 304 3.54 8.80 -18.91
CA ILE A 304 2.11 8.84 -18.61
C ILE A 304 1.27 8.32 -19.81
N ASN A 305 1.64 8.70 -21.04
CA ASN A 305 0.94 8.24 -22.24
C ASN A 305 1.16 6.73 -22.49
N ASP A 306 2.37 6.25 -22.31
CA ASP A 306 2.68 4.82 -22.43
C ASP A 306 1.93 4.00 -21.40
N LEU A 307 1.80 4.48 -20.15
CA LEU A 307 0.99 3.85 -19.10
C LEU A 307 -0.50 3.82 -19.45
N ARG A 308 -1.04 4.87 -20.07
CA ARG A 308 -2.44 4.86 -20.55
C ARG A 308 -2.70 3.75 -21.55
N ILE A 309 -1.78 3.56 -22.50
CA ILE A 309 -1.86 2.49 -23.50
C ILE A 309 -1.78 1.13 -22.80
N PHE A 310 -0.81 0.96 -21.91
CA PHE A 310 -0.60 -0.24 -21.13
C PHE A 310 -1.83 -0.62 -20.30
N ILE A 311 -2.38 0.34 -19.53
CA ILE A 311 -3.55 0.12 -18.68
C ILE A 311 -4.76 -0.31 -19.53
N LYS A 312 -4.96 0.34 -20.68
CA LYS A 312 -6.06 -0.03 -21.60
C LYS A 312 -5.91 -1.44 -22.13
N GLU A 313 -4.70 -1.88 -22.43
CA GLU A 313 -4.39 -3.19 -22.98
C GLU A 313 -4.56 -4.30 -21.93
N TYR A 314 -3.96 -4.13 -20.74
CA TYR A 314 -3.87 -5.21 -19.77
C TYR A 314 -5.02 -5.26 -18.77
N TYR A 315 -5.54 -4.11 -18.36
CA TYR A 315 -6.63 -4.05 -17.36
C TYR A 315 -8.03 -4.09 -17.95
N LYS A 316 -8.18 -3.94 -19.28
CA LYS A 316 -9.37 -4.17 -20.10
C LYS A 316 -10.67 -3.47 -19.67
N ASN A 317 -10.70 -2.76 -18.55
CA ASN A 317 -11.87 -2.07 -18.03
C ASN A 317 -11.59 -0.57 -17.97
N GLU A 318 -12.40 0.20 -18.68
CA GLU A 318 -12.29 1.67 -18.81
C GLU A 318 -12.21 2.39 -17.46
N LYS A 319 -12.79 1.79 -16.39
CA LYS A 319 -12.74 2.39 -15.05
C LYS A 319 -11.30 2.56 -14.55
N TYR A 320 -10.37 1.66 -14.88
CA TYR A 320 -8.98 1.73 -14.42
C TYR A 320 -8.21 2.84 -15.14
N LEU A 321 -8.46 3.02 -16.42
CA LEU A 321 -7.92 4.15 -17.17
C LEU A 321 -8.48 5.48 -16.65
N THR A 322 -9.77 5.52 -16.33
CA THR A 322 -10.43 6.69 -15.72
C THR A 322 -9.82 7.02 -14.36
N LEU A 323 -9.59 6.02 -13.50
CA LEU A 323 -8.94 6.19 -12.20
C LEU A 323 -7.51 6.72 -12.36
N PHE A 324 -6.72 6.12 -13.24
CA PHE A 324 -5.36 6.58 -13.54
C PHE A 324 -5.34 8.04 -13.99
N ASN A 325 -6.18 8.41 -14.96
CA ASN A 325 -6.27 9.79 -15.44
C ASN A 325 -6.71 10.76 -14.35
N SER A 326 -7.65 10.34 -13.49
CA SER A 326 -8.08 11.14 -12.35
C SER A 326 -6.97 11.34 -11.33
N ALA A 327 -6.18 10.32 -11.04
CA ALA A 327 -5.02 10.40 -10.16
C ALA A 327 -3.92 11.31 -10.74
N VAL A 328 -3.63 11.21 -12.03
CA VAL A 328 -2.71 12.12 -12.74
C VAL A 328 -3.18 13.56 -12.62
N ASN A 329 -4.47 13.82 -12.90
CA ASN A 329 -5.03 15.18 -12.84
C ASN A 329 -5.03 15.73 -11.40
N PHE A 330 -5.36 14.90 -10.41
CA PHE A 330 -5.30 15.26 -9.01
C PHE A 330 -3.87 15.65 -8.60
N ASN A 331 -2.89 14.83 -8.94
CA ASN A 331 -1.50 15.05 -8.55
C ASN A 331 -0.84 16.20 -9.31
N ASN A 332 -1.18 16.43 -10.58
CA ASN A 332 -0.75 17.62 -11.30
C ASN A 332 -1.13 18.94 -10.61
N LYS A 333 -2.30 18.98 -10.01
CA LYS A 333 -2.76 20.15 -9.23
C LYS A 333 -2.07 20.22 -7.88
N SER A 334 -1.88 19.08 -7.20
CA SER A 334 -1.36 19.01 -5.84
C SER A 334 0.14 19.26 -5.77
N ILE A 335 0.91 18.79 -6.75
CA ILE A 335 2.38 18.93 -6.74
C ILE A 335 2.84 20.40 -6.76
N ASN A 336 2.06 21.32 -7.37
CA ASN A 336 2.36 22.73 -7.37
C ASN A 336 2.19 23.33 -5.96
N ILE A 337 1.21 22.85 -5.19
CA ILE A 337 0.99 23.27 -3.80
C ILE A 337 2.19 22.88 -2.94
N PHE A 338 2.76 21.69 -3.16
CA PHE A 338 3.94 21.22 -2.41
C PHE A 338 5.22 21.96 -2.80
N LYS A 339 5.41 22.26 -4.09
CA LYS A 339 6.59 23.02 -4.58
C LYS A 339 6.66 24.44 -4.04
N GLU A 340 5.53 25.03 -3.71
CA GLU A 340 5.43 26.37 -3.12
C GLU A 340 5.74 26.42 -1.62
N GLN A 341 5.89 25.24 -0.96
CA GLN A 341 6.23 25.19 0.45
C GLN A 341 7.72 25.54 0.67
N PRO A 342 8.04 26.48 1.58
CA PRO A 342 9.39 27.04 1.72
C PRO A 342 10.48 26.05 2.21
N ASN A 343 10.12 24.81 2.53
CA ASN A 343 11.05 23.79 3.03
C ASN A 343 11.24 22.59 2.07
N TYR A 344 10.64 22.61 0.88
CA TYR A 344 10.82 21.54 -0.09
C TYR A 344 12.01 21.83 -1.00
N ASP A 345 13.14 21.19 -0.75
CA ASP A 345 14.35 21.29 -1.57
C ASP A 345 14.81 19.90 -2.03
N LEU A 346 14.42 19.54 -3.26
CA LEU A 346 14.78 18.27 -3.88
C LEU A 346 16.31 18.12 -4.04
N ASN A 347 17.03 19.23 -4.30
CA ASN A 347 18.48 19.19 -4.48
C ASN A 347 19.18 18.95 -3.16
N LYS A 348 18.69 19.55 -2.09
CA LYS A 348 19.17 19.30 -0.73
C LYS A 348 18.95 17.85 -0.28
N THR A 349 17.83 17.27 -0.64
CA THR A 349 17.55 15.84 -0.38
C THR A 349 18.56 14.95 -1.12
N LYS A 350 18.84 15.23 -2.41
CA LYS A 350 19.88 14.51 -3.17
C LYS A 350 21.27 14.68 -2.56
N GLU A 351 21.63 15.89 -2.14
CA GLU A 351 22.93 16.17 -1.51
C GLU A 351 23.09 15.40 -0.19
N ILE A 352 22.04 15.35 0.64
CA ILE A 352 22.04 14.59 1.89
C ILE A 352 22.21 13.10 1.62
N LEU A 353 21.50 12.53 0.65
CA LEU A 353 21.63 11.12 0.24
C LEU A 353 23.06 10.79 -0.20
N LEU A 354 23.66 11.63 -1.03
CA LEU A 354 25.05 11.47 -1.48
C LEU A 354 26.05 11.53 -0.31
N ASN A 355 25.79 12.36 0.70
CA ASN A 355 26.65 12.51 1.88
C ASN A 355 26.50 11.38 2.89
N LEU A 356 25.31 10.78 3.05
CA LEU A 356 25.12 9.59 3.89
C LEU A 356 25.89 8.38 3.34
N GLY A 357 25.93 8.22 2.01
CA GLY A 357 26.75 7.18 1.37
C GLY A 357 28.26 7.35 1.58
N LYS A 358 28.73 8.59 1.81
CA LYS A 358 30.16 8.88 2.05
C LYS A 358 30.57 8.69 3.52
N ASN A 359 29.70 9.00 4.47
CA ASN A 359 30.02 8.93 5.91
C ASN A 359 30.14 7.50 6.42
N ASN A 360 29.45 6.53 5.83
CA ASN A 360 29.60 5.11 6.17
C ASN A 360 30.98 4.54 5.82
N ASN A 361 31.81 5.26 5.04
CA ASN A 361 33.17 4.84 4.72
C ASN A 361 34.21 5.35 5.72
N ASN A 362 33.88 6.31 6.59
CA ASN A 362 34.83 6.91 7.54
C ASN A 362 34.86 6.28 8.94
N ASP A 363 33.86 5.47 9.29
CA ASP A 363 33.83 4.79 10.62
C ASP A 363 34.66 3.50 10.68
N LYS A 364 35.49 3.23 9.66
CA LYS A 364 36.39 2.07 9.63
C LYS A 364 37.79 2.30 10.25
N ASN A 365 38.00 3.45 10.93
CA ASN A 365 39.29 3.76 11.58
C ASN A 365 39.16 4.03 13.10
N VAL A 366 38.34 3.26 13.80
CA VAL A 366 38.42 3.18 15.28
C VAL A 366 38.40 1.73 15.68
#